data_0a5e7967e547c0a32c69bce638518409
#
_entry.id   0a5e7967e547c0a32c69bce638518409
#
_cell.length_a   1.000
_cell.length_b   1.000
_cell.length_c   1.000
_cell.angle_alpha   90.00
_cell.angle_beta   90.00
_cell.angle_gamma   90.00
#
_symmetry.space_group_name_H-M   'P 1'
#
loop_
_entity.id
_entity.type
_entity.pdbx_description
1 polymer ?
#
loop_
_entity_poly.entity_id
_entity_poly.type
_entity_poly.pdbx_seq_one_letter_code
_entity_poly.pdbx_strand_id
1 'polypeptide(L)'
;PEFYYGSHSFSEGESRDMTVETKYDLVLKNGNIIDPGQNINAKMDIGFKNGEVLSIENRLDPTLASTVVDIAGKVLTPGLIDIHGHFYHGGTGSSVHADQNCLGSGVTTALDAGSSGFLNYDAMRDYVFPAHQTRLLALLHIGAVGLAANRILGGGLHDMRIIDVDRTAQTIKENQGNLLGVKVRMHMDAVAYWNAPTAMKLAREAADQSGGLLMVHVSGTPIPLPQILDHLKPGDISTHAFNGNPESILDNSGKIRKEVHEARDRGVIMDVGHAGVHCDVEVVRAALEQGMAPDTISTDIHLAPPGRAVYLMNDLISKFHALGMSLQDAIKASTSRPAQVLGLEDNMGSLVPGMAGDAAVFDLREGRFVWHDMAGHNVEGKVRLDPFLTVKAGRIVWQEGRLSQTGEC
;
A
#
# COMPACT_ATOMS: atom_id res chain seq x y z
N PRO A 1 -7.30 -71.18 49.64
CA PRO A 1 -6.07 -70.75 49.07
C PRO A 1 -6.19 -69.25 48.62
N GLU A 2 -5.50 -68.48 49.40
CA GLU A 2 -5.41 -67.04 49.18
C GLU A 2 -4.32 -66.73 48.08
N PHE A 3 -4.65 -65.96 47.11
CA PHE A 3 -3.68 -65.44 46.18
C PHE A 3 -3.35 -63.96 46.52
N TYR A 4 -2.13 -63.76 46.97
CA TYR A 4 -1.52 -62.43 47.12
C TYR A 4 -1.15 -61.83 45.71
N TYR A 5 -1.70 -60.69 45.36
CA TYR A 5 -1.21 -59.88 44.28
C TYR A 5 -0.34 -58.70 44.81
N GLY A 6 0.93 -58.81 44.54
CA GLY A 6 1.87 -57.72 44.84
C GLY A 6 1.68 -56.55 43.85
N SER A 7 1.41 -55.37 44.36
CA SER A 7 1.38 -54.12 43.61
C SER A 7 2.79 -53.59 43.35
N HIS A 8 3.25 -53.68 42.12
CA HIS A 8 4.40 -52.88 41.67
C HIS A 8 3.92 -51.49 41.29
N SER A 9 4.29 -50.51 42.06
CA SER A 9 4.17 -49.08 41.71
C SER A 9 5.26 -48.74 40.67
N PHE A 10 4.84 -48.55 39.44
CA PHE A 10 5.68 -47.84 38.46
C PHE A 10 5.64 -46.33 38.78
N SER A 11 6.77 -45.79 39.13
CA SER A 11 6.94 -44.34 39.15
C SER A 11 6.94 -43.82 37.71
N GLU A 12 5.87 -43.17 37.31
CA GLU A 12 5.85 -42.35 36.10
C GLU A 12 6.85 -41.20 36.28
N GLY A 13 7.97 -41.30 35.60
CA GLY A 13 8.87 -40.19 35.44
C GLY A 13 8.18 -39.13 34.55
N GLU A 14 7.72 -38.07 35.17
CA GLU A 14 7.31 -36.86 34.44
C GLU A 14 8.49 -36.39 33.60
N SER A 15 8.49 -36.67 32.31
CA SER A 15 9.31 -35.94 31.36
C SER A 15 8.77 -34.51 31.30
N ARG A 16 9.34 -33.61 32.10
CA ARG A 16 9.16 -32.19 31.90
C ARG A 16 9.78 -31.84 30.53
N ASP A 17 8.91 -31.77 29.55
CA ASP A 17 9.24 -31.13 28.28
C ASP A 17 9.57 -29.67 28.61
N MET A 18 10.85 -29.40 28.80
CA MET A 18 11.35 -28.02 28.96
C MET A 18 11.28 -27.40 27.57
N THR A 19 10.13 -26.84 27.21
CA THR A 19 10.03 -25.92 26.08
C THR A 19 11.00 -24.79 26.38
N VAL A 20 12.17 -24.80 25.73
CA VAL A 20 13.10 -23.66 25.76
C VAL A 20 12.36 -22.49 25.15
N GLU A 21 11.98 -21.53 25.97
CA GLU A 21 11.33 -20.31 25.50
C GLU A 21 12.33 -19.57 24.61
N THR A 22 12.04 -19.57 23.30
CA THR A 22 12.89 -18.92 22.32
C THR A 22 12.73 -17.42 22.39
N LYS A 23 13.85 -16.68 22.27
CA LYS A 23 13.88 -15.22 22.25
C LYS A 23 13.15 -14.67 21.01
N TYR A 24 13.27 -15.37 19.87
CA TYR A 24 12.70 -14.99 18.58
C TYR A 24 11.75 -16.07 18.05
N ASP A 25 10.65 -15.65 17.46
CA ASP A 25 9.77 -16.53 16.69
C ASP A 25 10.36 -16.78 15.30
N LEU A 26 10.92 -15.73 14.68
CA LEU A 26 11.57 -15.77 13.38
C LEU A 26 12.83 -14.91 13.38
N VAL A 27 13.91 -15.41 12.79
CA VAL A 27 15.12 -14.64 12.48
C VAL A 27 15.40 -14.76 10.98
N LEU A 28 15.54 -13.61 10.31
CA LEU A 28 16.06 -13.53 8.94
C LEU A 28 17.53 -13.07 9.01
N LYS A 29 18.43 -13.86 8.40
CA LYS A 29 19.88 -13.66 8.53
C LYS A 29 20.54 -13.23 7.25
N ASN A 30 21.63 -12.47 7.39
CA ASN A 30 22.55 -12.12 6.30
C ASN A 30 21.93 -11.27 5.19
N GLY A 31 20.75 -10.65 5.40
CA GLY A 31 20.09 -9.81 4.41
C GLY A 31 20.75 -8.45 4.25
N ASN A 32 20.69 -7.86 3.05
CA ASN A 32 20.96 -6.44 2.87
C ASN A 32 19.70 -5.65 3.23
N ILE A 33 19.65 -5.09 4.45
CA ILE A 33 18.51 -4.33 4.94
C ILE A 33 18.56 -2.92 4.35
N ILE A 34 17.49 -2.53 3.66
CA ILE A 34 17.24 -1.16 3.21
C ILE A 34 16.00 -0.65 3.96
N ASP A 35 16.25 0.13 5.00
CA ASP A 35 15.20 0.80 5.78
C ASP A 35 15.43 2.31 5.77
N PRO A 36 14.76 3.04 4.85
CA PRO A 36 14.91 4.49 4.77
C PRO A 36 14.40 5.23 6.00
N GLY A 37 13.48 4.66 6.77
CA GLY A 37 12.96 5.26 8.01
C GLY A 37 14.03 5.37 9.10
N GLN A 38 15.00 4.44 9.12
CA GLN A 38 16.15 4.43 10.04
C GLN A 38 17.45 4.85 9.36
N ASN A 39 17.43 5.20 8.08
CA ASN A 39 18.61 5.44 7.26
C ASN A 39 19.59 4.24 7.25
N ILE A 40 19.05 3.01 7.27
CA ILE A 40 19.83 1.77 7.18
C ILE A 40 19.94 1.34 5.71
N ASN A 41 21.16 1.02 5.27
CA ASN A 41 21.47 0.29 4.05
C ASN A 41 22.71 -0.55 4.31
N ALA A 42 22.52 -1.72 4.93
CA ALA A 42 23.62 -2.54 5.42
C ALA A 42 23.24 -4.03 5.52
N LYS A 43 24.27 -4.89 5.50
CA LYS A 43 24.09 -6.32 5.76
C LYS A 43 23.89 -6.55 7.27
N MET A 44 22.71 -7.03 7.65
CA MET A 44 22.32 -7.25 9.05
C MET A 44 21.37 -8.44 9.17
N ASP A 45 21.13 -8.87 10.41
CA ASP A 45 20.12 -9.84 10.80
C ASP A 45 18.96 -9.10 11.47
N ILE A 46 17.72 -9.62 11.31
CA ILE A 46 16.52 -9.12 11.98
C ILE A 46 15.78 -10.25 12.68
N GLY A 47 15.32 -9.99 13.90
CA GLY A 47 14.54 -10.94 14.70
C GLY A 47 13.16 -10.39 15.05
N PHE A 48 12.17 -11.26 14.96
CA PHE A 48 10.76 -10.97 15.26
C PHE A 48 10.30 -11.77 16.48
N LYS A 49 9.43 -11.17 17.29
CA LYS A 49 8.76 -11.81 18.43
C LYS A 49 7.37 -11.24 18.62
N ASN A 50 6.39 -12.10 18.86
CA ASN A 50 5.01 -11.70 19.18
C ASN A 50 4.38 -10.72 18.16
N GLY A 51 4.74 -10.85 16.90
CA GLY A 51 4.20 -10.00 15.83
C GLY A 51 4.94 -8.68 15.59
N GLU A 52 5.99 -8.40 16.35
CA GLU A 52 6.77 -7.16 16.29
C GLU A 52 8.22 -7.43 15.89
N VAL A 53 8.90 -6.38 15.41
CA VAL A 53 10.35 -6.36 15.30
C VAL A 53 10.94 -6.33 16.72
N LEU A 54 11.76 -7.33 17.07
CA LEU A 54 12.40 -7.36 18.37
C LEU A 54 13.80 -6.72 18.34
N SER A 55 14.59 -7.01 17.30
CA SER A 55 15.93 -6.43 17.14
C SER A 55 16.43 -6.50 15.70
N ILE A 56 17.31 -5.56 15.35
CA ILE A 56 18.14 -5.55 14.14
C ILE A 56 19.59 -5.41 14.58
N GLU A 57 20.44 -6.35 14.20
CA GLU A 57 21.83 -6.40 14.62
C GLU A 57 22.73 -6.93 13.51
N ASN A 58 24.02 -6.67 13.57
CA ASN A 58 24.97 -7.22 12.60
C ASN A 58 24.95 -8.75 12.59
N ARG A 59 24.63 -9.37 13.75
CA ARG A 59 24.51 -10.83 13.90
C ARG A 59 23.62 -11.17 15.09
N LEU A 60 22.62 -12.02 14.84
CA LEU A 60 21.79 -12.64 15.87
C LEU A 60 22.18 -14.11 16.07
N ASP A 61 22.05 -14.59 17.31
CA ASP A 61 22.26 -16.01 17.63
C ASP A 61 21.07 -16.84 17.12
N PRO A 62 21.27 -17.70 16.12
CA PRO A 62 20.17 -18.50 15.55
C PRO A 62 19.61 -19.55 16.51
N THR A 63 20.38 -19.94 17.55
CA THR A 63 19.91 -20.93 18.53
C THR A 63 18.80 -20.40 19.44
N LEU A 64 18.61 -19.09 19.47
CA LEU A 64 17.56 -18.40 20.22
C LEU A 64 16.26 -18.19 19.44
N ALA A 65 16.15 -18.74 18.21
CA ALA A 65 15.00 -18.56 17.34
C ALA A 65 14.26 -19.89 17.09
N SER A 66 12.93 -19.81 17.02
CA SER A 66 12.09 -20.95 16.63
C SER A 66 12.25 -21.28 15.14
N THR A 67 12.35 -20.23 14.31
CA THR A 67 12.56 -20.35 12.86
C THR A 67 13.69 -19.44 12.41
N VAL A 68 14.57 -19.97 11.55
CA VAL A 68 15.68 -19.20 10.97
C VAL A 68 15.65 -19.35 9.45
N VAL A 69 15.71 -18.23 8.73
CA VAL A 69 15.83 -18.21 7.26
C VAL A 69 17.08 -17.43 6.88
N ASP A 70 17.95 -18.04 6.09
CA ASP A 70 19.12 -17.35 5.51
C ASP A 70 18.70 -16.66 4.21
N ILE A 71 18.82 -15.34 4.22
CA ILE A 71 18.51 -14.45 3.09
C ILE A 71 19.76 -13.77 2.54
N ALA A 72 20.90 -14.46 2.61
CA ALA A 72 22.15 -13.95 2.06
C ALA A 72 22.00 -13.55 0.58
N GLY A 73 22.51 -12.37 0.25
CA GLY A 73 22.45 -11.83 -1.12
C GLY A 73 21.09 -11.20 -1.51
N LYS A 74 20.09 -11.23 -0.62
CA LYS A 74 18.78 -10.64 -0.89
C LYS A 74 18.65 -9.26 -0.23
N VAL A 75 17.75 -8.45 -0.77
CA VAL A 75 17.33 -7.18 -0.20
C VAL A 75 16.16 -7.41 0.74
N LEU A 76 16.24 -6.89 1.96
CA LEU A 76 15.15 -6.86 2.92
C LEU A 76 14.72 -5.43 3.17
N THR A 77 13.42 -5.16 3.12
CA THR A 77 12.80 -3.86 3.38
C THR A 77 11.75 -3.97 4.48
N PRO A 78 11.30 -2.87 5.09
CA PRO A 78 10.00 -2.87 5.77
C PRO A 78 8.92 -3.40 4.84
N GLY A 79 7.85 -3.97 5.39
CA GLY A 79 6.68 -4.35 4.60
C GLY A 79 6.20 -3.16 3.77
N LEU A 80 5.98 -3.38 2.48
CA LEU A 80 5.55 -2.32 1.57
C LEU A 80 4.13 -1.87 1.91
N ILE A 81 3.86 -0.59 1.69
CA ILE A 81 2.56 0.06 1.92
C ILE A 81 2.06 0.62 0.59
N ASP A 82 0.95 0.09 0.10
CA ASP A 82 0.29 0.58 -1.11
C ASP A 82 -0.88 1.48 -0.74
N ILE A 83 -0.75 2.78 -0.97
CA ILE A 83 -1.80 3.74 -0.59
C ILE A 83 -2.89 3.93 -1.63
N HIS A 84 -2.90 3.14 -2.70
CA HIS A 84 -3.93 3.21 -3.72
C HIS A 84 -4.15 1.86 -4.39
N GLY A 85 -5.25 1.21 -4.06
CA GLY A 85 -5.75 0.01 -4.72
C GLY A 85 -7.25 -0.15 -4.51
N HIS A 86 -7.84 -1.20 -5.08
CA HIS A 86 -9.27 -1.48 -5.01
C HIS A 86 -9.49 -2.92 -4.53
N PHE A 87 -9.87 -3.06 -3.26
CA PHE A 87 -9.89 -4.35 -2.56
C PHE A 87 -11.28 -4.80 -2.09
N TYR A 88 -12.34 -4.09 -2.45
CA TYR A 88 -13.71 -4.52 -2.15
C TYR A 88 -14.13 -5.67 -3.08
N HIS A 89 -13.38 -6.77 -3.01
CA HIS A 89 -13.61 -7.97 -3.81
C HIS A 89 -15.01 -8.54 -3.57
N GLY A 90 -15.75 -8.78 -4.65
CA GLY A 90 -17.16 -9.16 -4.59
C GLY A 90 -18.15 -8.01 -4.42
N GLY A 91 -17.72 -6.85 -3.90
CA GLY A 91 -18.57 -5.66 -3.73
C GLY A 91 -18.55 -4.72 -4.93
N THR A 92 -17.50 -4.79 -5.76
CA THR A 92 -17.40 -4.04 -7.02
C THR A 92 -16.89 -4.92 -8.16
N GLY A 93 -17.21 -4.55 -9.39
CA GLY A 93 -16.75 -5.30 -10.58
C GLY A 93 -15.28 -5.04 -10.97
N SER A 94 -14.57 -4.17 -10.25
CA SER A 94 -13.18 -3.82 -10.54
C SER A 94 -12.21 -4.15 -9.39
N SER A 95 -12.69 -4.54 -8.21
CA SER A 95 -11.83 -4.85 -7.07
C SER A 95 -11.21 -6.24 -7.17
N VAL A 96 -10.03 -6.37 -6.59
CA VAL A 96 -9.23 -7.60 -6.55
C VAL A 96 -9.14 -8.16 -5.13
N HIS A 97 -8.73 -9.42 -5.01
CA HIS A 97 -8.42 -10.05 -3.72
C HIS A 97 -7.05 -9.53 -3.23
N ALA A 98 -7.02 -8.92 -2.01
CA ALA A 98 -5.84 -8.25 -1.52
C ALA A 98 -4.64 -9.19 -1.38
N ASP A 99 -4.75 -10.30 -0.65
CA ASP A 99 -3.61 -11.18 -0.38
C ASP A 99 -2.95 -11.74 -1.65
N GLN A 100 -3.74 -12.01 -2.69
CA GLN A 100 -3.22 -12.53 -3.96
C GLN A 100 -2.37 -11.50 -4.72
N ASN A 101 -2.65 -10.20 -4.52
CA ASN A 101 -1.99 -9.12 -5.25
C ASN A 101 -0.97 -8.36 -4.39
N CYS A 102 -1.17 -8.32 -3.07
CA CYS A 102 -0.33 -7.58 -2.14
C CYS A 102 0.82 -8.44 -1.61
N LEU A 103 0.53 -9.57 -0.94
CA LEU A 103 1.56 -10.35 -0.24
C LEU A 103 2.63 -10.90 -1.21
N GLY A 104 2.23 -11.29 -2.42
CA GLY A 104 3.15 -11.74 -3.46
C GLY A 104 4.04 -10.64 -4.06
N SER A 105 3.83 -9.38 -3.69
CA SER A 105 4.65 -8.24 -4.11
C SER A 105 5.38 -7.55 -2.97
N GLY A 106 5.27 -8.11 -1.73
CA GLY A 106 5.86 -7.54 -0.52
C GLY A 106 4.99 -6.51 0.20
N VAL A 107 3.77 -6.25 -0.29
CA VAL A 107 2.82 -5.31 0.33
C VAL A 107 2.14 -5.97 1.52
N THR A 108 2.32 -5.43 2.71
CA THR A 108 1.72 -5.92 3.96
C THR A 108 0.57 -5.05 4.45
N THR A 109 0.48 -3.81 3.95
CA THR A 109 -0.59 -2.87 4.27
C THR A 109 -1.05 -2.19 2.97
N ALA A 110 -2.36 -2.10 2.75
CA ALA A 110 -2.92 -1.48 1.56
C ALA A 110 -4.13 -0.62 1.89
N LEU A 111 -4.25 0.51 1.17
CA LEU A 111 -5.36 1.46 1.29
C LEU A 111 -6.31 1.28 0.09
N ASP A 112 -7.54 0.92 0.38
CA ASP A 112 -8.62 0.95 -0.62
C ASP A 112 -9.03 2.40 -0.92
N ALA A 113 -8.84 2.80 -2.16
CA ALA A 113 -9.05 4.17 -2.60
C ALA A 113 -10.50 4.44 -3.02
N GLY A 114 -11.46 4.14 -2.15
CA GLY A 114 -12.86 4.50 -2.34
C GLY A 114 -13.67 3.50 -3.15
N SER A 115 -13.40 2.21 -3.04
CA SER A 115 -14.26 1.19 -3.63
C SER A 115 -15.65 1.15 -3.00
N SER A 116 -15.77 1.49 -1.71
CA SER A 116 -17.04 1.63 -0.99
C SER A 116 -17.47 3.10 -0.83
N GLY A 117 -18.75 3.31 -0.60
CA GLY A 117 -19.35 4.53 -0.11
C GLY A 117 -20.10 4.27 1.20
N PHE A 118 -20.73 5.29 1.80
CA PHE A 118 -21.35 5.17 3.11
C PHE A 118 -22.48 4.12 3.20
N LEU A 119 -23.10 3.73 2.07
CA LEU A 119 -24.18 2.74 2.06
C LEU A 119 -23.69 1.29 2.10
N ASN A 120 -22.46 1.01 1.71
CA ASN A 120 -21.97 -0.38 1.57
C ASN A 120 -20.60 -0.61 2.26
N TYR A 121 -20.13 0.36 3.03
CA TYR A 121 -18.87 0.22 3.76
C TYR A 121 -18.91 -0.87 4.84
N ASP A 122 -20.03 -1.00 5.56
CA ASP A 122 -20.15 -2.01 6.63
C ASP A 122 -19.87 -3.42 6.11
N ALA A 123 -20.35 -3.76 4.91
CA ALA A 123 -20.05 -5.05 4.30
C ALA A 123 -18.55 -5.23 3.98
N MET A 124 -17.88 -4.15 3.58
CA MET A 124 -16.42 -4.19 3.37
C MET A 124 -15.67 -4.40 4.69
N ARG A 125 -16.04 -3.64 5.74
CA ARG A 125 -15.45 -3.74 7.07
C ARG A 125 -15.64 -5.14 7.69
N ASP A 126 -16.87 -5.68 7.62
CA ASP A 126 -17.25 -6.85 8.39
C ASP A 126 -16.92 -8.17 7.67
N TYR A 127 -16.86 -8.18 6.33
CA TYR A 127 -16.66 -9.39 5.55
C TYR A 127 -15.41 -9.41 4.67
N VAL A 128 -14.94 -8.24 4.22
CA VAL A 128 -13.76 -8.19 3.35
C VAL A 128 -12.48 -8.04 4.17
N PHE A 129 -12.41 -7.08 5.07
CA PHE A 129 -11.20 -6.85 5.86
C PHE A 129 -10.74 -8.09 6.65
N PRO A 130 -11.63 -8.79 7.40
CA PRO A 130 -11.22 -9.95 8.18
C PRO A 130 -10.81 -11.17 7.34
N ALA A 131 -11.17 -11.20 6.06
CA ALA A 131 -10.84 -12.30 5.16
C ALA A 131 -9.42 -12.24 4.60
N HIS A 132 -8.63 -11.20 4.95
CA HIS A 132 -7.30 -10.98 4.41
C HIS A 132 -6.23 -10.90 5.51
N GLN A 133 -5.03 -11.40 5.20
CA GLN A 133 -3.83 -11.22 6.04
C GLN A 133 -3.20 -9.84 5.79
N THR A 134 -3.31 -9.32 4.57
CA THR A 134 -2.95 -7.93 4.24
C THR A 134 -3.77 -6.98 5.11
N ARG A 135 -3.11 -6.07 5.83
CA ARG A 135 -3.82 -5.02 6.56
C ARG A 135 -4.51 -4.09 5.58
N LEU A 136 -5.83 -4.03 5.63
CA LEU A 136 -6.64 -3.16 4.78
C LEU A 136 -7.12 -1.93 5.55
N LEU A 137 -6.91 -0.78 4.94
CA LEU A 137 -7.46 0.52 5.30
C LEU A 137 -8.32 1.01 4.13
N ALA A 138 -9.14 2.02 4.35
CA ALA A 138 -9.96 2.56 3.26
C ALA A 138 -10.12 4.09 3.33
N LEU A 139 -10.41 4.64 2.16
CA LEU A 139 -11.08 5.93 2.00
C LEU A 139 -12.52 5.68 1.56
N LEU A 140 -13.43 6.50 2.00
CA LEU A 140 -14.81 6.42 1.60
C LEU A 140 -15.04 7.28 0.35
N HIS A 141 -15.55 6.69 -0.71
CA HIS A 141 -15.95 7.46 -1.89
C HIS A 141 -17.07 8.43 -1.49
N ILE A 142 -17.01 9.67 -1.96
CA ILE A 142 -18.04 10.68 -1.67
C ILE A 142 -19.42 10.29 -2.21
N GLY A 143 -19.48 9.48 -3.27
CA GLY A 143 -20.73 8.88 -3.76
C GLY A 143 -21.13 7.65 -2.95
N ALA A 144 -22.37 7.57 -2.57
CA ALA A 144 -22.97 6.68 -1.59
C ALA A 144 -22.60 5.18 -1.68
N VAL A 145 -22.33 4.66 -2.89
CA VAL A 145 -22.05 3.24 -3.13
C VAL A 145 -20.66 2.98 -3.71
N GLY A 146 -19.79 3.99 -3.73
CA GLY A 146 -18.44 3.89 -4.26
C GLY A 146 -18.40 3.41 -5.71
N LEU A 147 -17.45 2.56 -6.03
CA LEU A 147 -17.25 2.03 -7.38
C LEU A 147 -18.29 0.98 -7.82
N ALA A 148 -19.18 0.54 -6.93
CA ALA A 148 -20.25 -0.38 -7.30
C ALA A 148 -21.16 0.21 -8.40
N ALA A 149 -21.32 1.55 -8.45
CA ALA A 149 -22.07 2.27 -9.47
C ALA A 149 -21.27 2.58 -10.75
N ASN A 150 -19.96 2.32 -10.78
CA ASN A 150 -19.05 2.87 -11.79
C ASN A 150 -19.43 2.55 -13.25
N ARG A 151 -19.95 1.34 -13.52
CA ARG A 151 -20.32 0.92 -14.89
C ARG A 151 -21.77 1.21 -15.27
N ILE A 152 -22.66 1.39 -14.28
CA ILE A 152 -24.12 1.49 -14.49
C ILE A 152 -24.56 2.94 -14.50
N LEU A 153 -23.98 3.78 -13.63
CA LEU A 153 -24.41 5.17 -13.43
C LEU A 153 -23.38 6.18 -13.97
N GLY A 154 -22.59 5.81 -14.99
CA GLY A 154 -21.65 6.72 -15.63
C GLY A 154 -20.59 7.27 -14.66
N GLY A 155 -20.07 6.41 -13.76
CA GLY A 155 -18.98 6.79 -12.84
C GLY A 155 -19.43 7.30 -11.47
N GLY A 156 -20.73 7.39 -11.22
CA GLY A 156 -21.26 7.61 -9.88
C GLY A 156 -21.53 9.07 -9.49
N LEU A 157 -20.87 10.08 -10.07
CA LEU A 157 -21.08 11.51 -9.72
C LEU A 157 -21.79 12.32 -10.84
N HIS A 158 -22.38 11.66 -11.81
CA HIS A 158 -23.28 12.30 -12.79
C HIS A 158 -24.60 12.70 -12.13
N ASP A 159 -25.07 11.92 -11.16
CA ASP A 159 -26.22 12.25 -10.32
C ASP A 159 -25.73 12.68 -8.92
N MET A 160 -25.78 13.97 -8.66
CA MET A 160 -25.30 14.55 -7.39
C MET A 160 -26.16 14.17 -6.17
N ARG A 161 -27.36 13.61 -6.39
CA ARG A 161 -28.24 13.14 -5.29
C ARG A 161 -27.68 11.97 -4.51
N ILE A 162 -26.66 11.29 -5.04
CA ILE A 162 -25.95 10.20 -4.34
C ILE A 162 -24.90 10.69 -3.36
N ILE A 163 -24.64 11.99 -3.29
CA ILE A 163 -23.71 12.59 -2.31
C ILE A 163 -24.49 12.98 -1.06
N ASP A 164 -24.01 12.50 0.07
CA ASP A 164 -24.48 12.90 1.40
C ASP A 164 -23.25 13.16 2.29
N VAL A 165 -22.93 14.44 2.45
CA VAL A 165 -21.75 14.91 3.18
C VAL A 165 -21.80 14.48 4.65
N ASP A 166 -22.95 14.65 5.30
CA ASP A 166 -23.10 14.38 6.72
C ASP A 166 -22.98 12.87 7.02
N ARG A 167 -23.63 12.02 6.22
CA ARG A 167 -23.51 10.56 6.37
C ARG A 167 -22.11 10.06 6.03
N THR A 168 -21.47 10.61 5.00
CA THR A 168 -20.09 10.27 4.67
C THR A 168 -19.15 10.61 5.83
N ALA A 169 -19.25 11.83 6.37
CA ALA A 169 -18.43 12.25 7.49
C ALA A 169 -18.71 11.45 8.77
N GLN A 170 -19.98 11.14 9.04
CA GLN A 170 -20.37 10.33 10.19
C GLN A 170 -19.82 8.91 10.10
N THR A 171 -19.94 8.25 8.92
CA THR A 171 -19.40 6.90 8.71
C THR A 171 -17.89 6.86 8.95
N ILE A 172 -17.15 7.89 8.51
CA ILE A 172 -15.70 7.98 8.76
C ILE A 172 -15.42 8.12 10.25
N LYS A 173 -16.11 9.01 10.95
CA LYS A 173 -15.93 9.22 12.41
C LYS A 173 -16.17 7.97 13.23
N GLU A 174 -17.17 7.18 12.86
CA GLU A 174 -17.53 5.92 13.54
C GLU A 174 -16.52 4.79 13.28
N ASN A 175 -15.66 4.93 12.24
CA ASN A 175 -14.75 3.89 11.78
C ASN A 175 -13.28 4.36 11.67
N GLN A 176 -12.83 5.32 12.46
CA GLN A 176 -11.50 5.95 12.38
C GLN A 176 -10.31 4.99 12.46
N GLY A 177 -10.47 3.77 12.97
CA GLY A 177 -9.42 2.76 12.98
C GLY A 177 -9.05 2.22 11.59
N ASN A 178 -10.00 2.24 10.65
CA ASN A 178 -9.85 1.67 9.32
C ASN A 178 -10.22 2.63 8.18
N LEU A 179 -11.06 3.63 8.45
CA LEU A 179 -11.43 4.69 7.49
C LEU A 179 -10.65 5.96 7.78
N LEU A 180 -9.81 6.38 6.80
CA LEU A 180 -8.88 7.48 6.98
C LEU A 180 -9.36 8.80 6.36
N GLY A 181 -10.42 8.79 5.55
CA GLY A 181 -10.89 10.01 4.90
C GLY A 181 -11.76 9.74 3.67
N VAL A 182 -11.77 10.70 2.77
CA VAL A 182 -12.64 10.76 1.60
C VAL A 182 -11.86 10.56 0.30
N LYS A 183 -12.45 9.82 -0.63
CA LYS A 183 -12.00 9.74 -2.04
C LYS A 183 -13.00 10.42 -2.95
N VAL A 184 -12.50 11.22 -3.88
CA VAL A 184 -13.30 11.74 -5.00
C VAL A 184 -12.59 11.49 -6.33
N ARG A 185 -13.36 11.08 -7.35
CA ARG A 185 -12.84 10.87 -8.70
C ARG A 185 -13.18 12.07 -9.59
N MET A 186 -12.19 12.95 -9.80
CA MET A 186 -12.24 14.06 -10.75
C MET A 186 -11.81 13.56 -12.14
N HIS A 187 -12.56 12.61 -12.71
CA HIS A 187 -12.36 12.07 -14.06
C HIS A 187 -13.62 12.27 -14.88
N MET A 188 -13.48 12.60 -16.17
CA MET A 188 -14.61 12.89 -17.07
C MET A 188 -15.65 11.76 -17.15
N ASP A 189 -15.23 10.50 -16.98
CA ASP A 189 -16.15 9.36 -16.95
C ASP A 189 -16.85 9.18 -15.59
N ALA A 190 -16.38 9.87 -14.53
CA ALA A 190 -16.89 9.70 -13.18
C ALA A 190 -17.79 10.86 -12.74
N VAL A 191 -17.54 12.05 -13.23
CA VAL A 191 -18.29 13.26 -12.88
C VAL A 191 -18.54 14.11 -14.10
N ALA A 192 -19.80 14.55 -14.27
CA ALA A 192 -20.13 15.47 -15.35
C ALA A 192 -19.42 16.82 -15.15
N TYR A 193 -18.96 17.41 -16.24
CA TYR A 193 -18.22 18.69 -16.23
C TYR A 193 -18.90 19.78 -15.37
N TRP A 194 -20.22 19.95 -15.49
CA TRP A 194 -20.97 20.95 -14.72
C TRP A 194 -21.15 20.62 -13.25
N ASN A 195 -20.96 19.35 -12.86
CA ASN A 195 -21.04 18.89 -11.48
C ASN A 195 -19.66 18.93 -10.76
N ALA A 196 -18.57 18.91 -11.51
CA ALA A 196 -17.23 18.72 -10.96
C ALA A 196 -16.83 19.74 -9.88
N PRO A 197 -17.06 21.07 -10.04
CA PRO A 197 -16.75 22.03 -8.99
C PRO A 197 -17.55 21.78 -7.70
N THR A 198 -18.83 21.40 -7.85
CA THR A 198 -19.69 21.11 -6.69
C THR A 198 -19.27 19.80 -6.02
N ALA A 199 -18.98 18.75 -6.79
CA ALA A 199 -18.51 17.47 -6.25
C ALA A 199 -17.19 17.64 -5.48
N MET A 200 -16.27 18.46 -6.00
CA MET A 200 -15.01 18.77 -5.32
C MET A 200 -15.23 19.49 -3.98
N LYS A 201 -16.11 20.50 -3.97
CA LYS A 201 -16.48 21.22 -2.75
C LYS A 201 -17.10 20.32 -1.69
N LEU A 202 -18.06 19.46 -2.10
CA LEU A 202 -18.73 18.54 -1.17
C LEU A 202 -17.78 17.46 -0.63
N ALA A 203 -16.85 16.97 -1.46
CA ALA A 203 -15.81 16.05 -0.99
C ALA A 203 -14.88 16.71 0.05
N ARG A 204 -14.47 17.96 -0.18
CA ARG A 204 -13.69 18.73 0.80
C ARG A 204 -14.47 18.93 2.10
N GLU A 205 -15.74 19.30 2.01
CA GLU A 205 -16.61 19.50 3.16
C GLU A 205 -16.76 18.21 4.01
N ALA A 206 -16.95 17.05 3.35
CA ALA A 206 -17.03 15.77 4.04
C ALA A 206 -15.70 15.40 4.74
N ALA A 207 -14.56 15.67 4.10
CA ALA A 207 -13.25 15.45 4.70
C ALA A 207 -13.03 16.40 5.90
N ASP A 208 -13.39 17.68 5.78
CA ASP A 208 -13.29 18.64 6.88
C ASP A 208 -14.18 18.24 8.06
N GLN A 209 -15.43 17.87 7.80
CA GLN A 209 -16.35 17.44 8.85
C GLN A 209 -15.87 16.14 9.54
N SER A 210 -15.28 15.20 8.79
CA SER A 210 -14.80 13.94 9.35
C SER A 210 -13.46 14.08 10.09
N GLY A 211 -12.68 15.12 9.80
CA GLY A 211 -11.29 15.26 10.23
C GLY A 211 -10.33 14.33 9.50
N GLY A 212 -10.79 13.67 8.42
CA GLY A 212 -9.99 12.76 7.60
C GLY A 212 -9.30 13.46 6.43
N LEU A 213 -8.37 12.76 5.79
CA LEU A 213 -7.70 13.24 4.58
C LEU A 213 -8.64 13.20 3.35
N LEU A 214 -8.31 13.97 2.33
CA LEU A 214 -8.96 13.93 1.02
C LEU A 214 -7.99 13.41 -0.04
N MET A 215 -8.36 12.34 -0.75
CA MET A 215 -7.64 11.87 -1.94
C MET A 215 -8.44 12.19 -3.19
N VAL A 216 -7.81 12.88 -4.12
CA VAL A 216 -8.42 13.28 -5.40
C VAL A 216 -7.72 12.61 -6.57
N HIS A 217 -8.49 11.93 -7.41
CA HIS A 217 -8.04 11.42 -8.70
C HIS A 217 -7.91 12.58 -9.69
N VAL A 218 -6.71 12.85 -10.21
CA VAL A 218 -6.42 14.01 -11.07
C VAL A 218 -6.05 13.67 -12.52
N SER A 219 -6.32 12.46 -12.98
CA SER A 219 -6.08 12.06 -14.38
C SER A 219 -7.32 12.22 -15.22
N GLY A 220 -7.26 12.92 -16.37
CA GLY A 220 -8.40 13.16 -17.24
C GLY A 220 -9.51 14.02 -16.60
N THR A 221 -9.11 15.07 -15.88
CA THR A 221 -10.02 15.89 -15.08
C THR A 221 -10.89 16.78 -15.95
N PRO A 222 -12.19 16.97 -15.56
CA PRO A 222 -13.09 17.89 -16.26
C PRO A 222 -12.90 19.37 -15.91
N ILE A 223 -12.09 19.68 -14.90
CA ILE A 223 -11.76 21.04 -14.47
C ILE A 223 -10.23 21.21 -14.36
N PRO A 224 -9.70 22.43 -14.46
CA PRO A 224 -8.27 22.67 -14.38
C PRO A 224 -7.64 22.15 -13.09
N LEU A 225 -6.44 21.55 -13.21
CA LEU A 225 -5.69 21.02 -12.06
C LEU A 225 -5.48 22.05 -10.94
N PRO A 226 -5.14 23.35 -11.22
CA PRO A 226 -5.02 24.35 -10.17
C PRO A 226 -6.28 24.50 -9.30
N GLN A 227 -7.47 24.46 -9.90
CA GLN A 227 -8.72 24.53 -9.14
C GLN A 227 -8.91 23.33 -8.19
N ILE A 228 -8.43 22.14 -8.57
CA ILE A 228 -8.44 20.97 -7.70
C ILE A 228 -7.45 21.17 -6.55
N LEU A 229 -6.21 21.59 -6.86
CA LEU A 229 -5.15 21.79 -5.87
C LEU A 229 -5.50 22.85 -4.83
N ASP A 230 -6.30 23.87 -5.17
CA ASP A 230 -6.78 24.90 -4.24
C ASP A 230 -7.69 24.34 -3.13
N HIS A 231 -8.35 23.20 -3.37
CA HIS A 231 -9.15 22.50 -2.37
C HIS A 231 -8.32 21.58 -1.45
N LEU A 232 -7.06 21.29 -1.79
CA LEU A 232 -6.24 20.35 -1.03
C LEU A 232 -5.48 21.04 0.10
N LYS A 233 -5.48 20.41 1.27
CA LYS A 233 -4.83 20.82 2.52
C LYS A 233 -3.58 19.97 2.78
N PRO A 234 -2.71 20.35 3.74
CA PRO A 234 -1.59 19.50 4.16
C PRO A 234 -2.04 18.08 4.51
N GLY A 235 -1.37 17.08 3.96
CA GLY A 235 -1.69 15.65 4.13
C GLY A 235 -2.71 15.10 3.13
N ASP A 236 -3.43 15.95 2.37
CA ASP A 236 -4.30 15.48 1.28
C ASP A 236 -3.48 14.94 0.11
N ILE A 237 -4.08 14.06 -0.69
CA ILE A 237 -3.38 13.30 -1.73
C ILE A 237 -3.94 13.66 -3.11
N SER A 238 -3.06 14.20 -3.98
CA SER A 238 -3.28 14.30 -5.41
C SER A 238 -2.75 13.02 -6.05
N THR A 239 -3.64 12.05 -6.33
CA THR A 239 -3.24 10.76 -6.91
C THR A 239 -3.37 10.76 -8.43
N HIS A 240 -2.54 9.97 -9.11
CA HIS A 240 -2.31 10.03 -10.56
C HIS A 240 -1.67 11.36 -10.99
N ALA A 241 -0.86 11.96 -10.12
CA ALA A 241 -0.24 13.26 -10.39
C ALA A 241 0.64 13.23 -11.64
N PHE A 242 1.30 12.11 -11.93
CA PHE A 242 2.25 11.95 -13.02
C PHE A 242 1.60 11.42 -14.33
N ASN A 243 0.34 11.79 -14.58
CA ASN A 243 -0.36 11.42 -15.82
C ASN A 243 0.03 12.30 -17.01
N GLY A 244 -0.17 11.80 -18.23
CA GLY A 244 0.12 12.49 -19.50
C GLY A 244 -1.05 13.27 -20.10
N ASN A 245 -2.15 13.49 -19.36
CA ASN A 245 -3.29 14.26 -19.84
C ASN A 245 -3.00 15.78 -19.84
N PRO A 246 -3.78 16.59 -20.56
CA PRO A 246 -3.56 18.05 -20.63
C PRO A 246 -3.51 18.77 -19.27
N GLU A 247 -4.30 18.29 -18.29
CA GLU A 247 -4.28 18.76 -16.91
C GLU A 247 -3.32 17.95 -16.03
N SER A 248 -2.08 17.79 -16.50
CA SER A 248 -0.96 17.17 -15.78
C SER A 248 -0.25 18.17 -14.88
N ILE A 249 0.70 17.69 -14.08
CA ILE A 249 1.61 18.53 -13.27
C ILE A 249 2.52 19.42 -14.13
N LEU A 250 2.70 19.09 -15.41
CA LEU A 250 3.49 19.90 -16.35
C LEU A 250 2.61 20.90 -17.09
N ASP A 251 3.17 22.07 -17.37
CA ASP A 251 2.59 23.03 -18.30
C ASP A 251 2.92 22.67 -19.77
N ASN A 252 2.41 23.48 -20.72
CA ASN A 252 2.64 23.26 -22.14
C ASN A 252 4.12 23.44 -22.57
N SER A 253 4.98 23.98 -21.73
CA SER A 253 6.42 24.10 -21.97
C SER A 253 7.22 22.94 -21.37
N GLY A 254 6.56 21.97 -20.75
CA GLY A 254 7.19 20.83 -20.05
C GLY A 254 7.74 21.18 -18.68
N LYS A 255 7.41 22.35 -18.13
CA LYS A 255 7.80 22.75 -16.79
C LYS A 255 6.72 22.38 -15.78
N ILE A 256 7.17 22.06 -14.56
CA ILE A 256 6.25 21.83 -13.46
C ILE A 256 5.49 23.13 -13.18
N ARG A 257 4.16 23.04 -13.12
CA ARG A 257 3.26 24.17 -12.85
C ARG A 257 3.57 24.79 -11.50
N LYS A 258 3.51 26.10 -11.43
CA LYS A 258 3.72 26.86 -10.18
C LYS A 258 2.77 26.39 -9.08
N GLU A 259 1.50 26.13 -9.40
CA GLU A 259 0.46 25.69 -8.49
C GLU A 259 0.75 24.30 -7.90
N VAL A 260 1.48 23.46 -8.63
CA VAL A 260 1.93 22.14 -8.14
C VAL A 260 3.04 22.31 -7.09
N HIS A 261 4.01 23.22 -7.33
CA HIS A 261 5.01 23.55 -6.31
C HIS A 261 4.35 24.14 -5.07
N GLU A 262 3.45 25.11 -5.22
CA GLU A 262 2.73 25.74 -4.11
C GLU A 262 1.89 24.73 -3.32
N ALA A 263 1.23 23.78 -3.99
CA ALA A 263 0.49 22.70 -3.34
C ALA A 263 1.40 21.77 -2.53
N ARG A 264 2.53 21.35 -3.12
CA ARG A 264 3.53 20.52 -2.45
C ARG A 264 4.16 21.23 -1.24
N ASP A 265 4.50 22.51 -1.38
CA ASP A 265 5.03 23.32 -0.28
C ASP A 265 4.03 23.48 0.87
N ARG A 266 2.74 23.46 0.59
CA ARG A 266 1.67 23.38 1.61
C ARG A 266 1.55 22.01 2.25
N GLY A 267 2.20 20.97 1.72
CA GLY A 267 2.16 19.61 2.24
C GLY A 267 1.15 18.68 1.53
N VAL A 268 0.67 19.03 0.34
CA VAL A 268 -0.11 18.14 -0.51
C VAL A 268 0.81 17.03 -1.08
N ILE A 269 0.35 15.80 -1.02
CA ILE A 269 1.09 14.61 -1.42
C ILE A 269 0.88 14.35 -2.93
N MET A 270 1.97 14.22 -3.68
CA MET A 270 1.96 13.86 -5.10
C MET A 270 2.16 12.34 -5.22
N ASP A 271 1.06 11.63 -5.43
CA ASP A 271 1.03 10.17 -5.52
C ASP A 271 0.99 9.66 -6.96
N VAL A 272 1.66 8.53 -7.22
CA VAL A 272 1.73 7.93 -8.56
C VAL A 272 0.39 7.37 -9.00
N GLY A 273 -0.24 6.49 -8.22
CA GLY A 273 -1.49 5.83 -8.59
C GLY A 273 -1.44 5.23 -10.00
N HIS A 274 -0.52 4.28 -10.25
CA HIS A 274 -0.06 3.91 -11.58
C HIS A 274 -1.15 3.37 -12.53
N ALA A 275 -1.98 2.41 -12.09
CA ALA A 275 -3.07 1.75 -12.82
C ALA A 275 -2.72 1.16 -14.21
N GLY A 276 -1.50 1.32 -14.69
CA GLY A 276 -1.13 1.07 -16.08
C GLY A 276 -1.62 2.11 -17.08
N VAL A 277 -2.49 3.04 -16.66
CA VAL A 277 -3.14 4.05 -17.52
C VAL A 277 -3.11 5.48 -16.96
N HIS A 278 -2.49 5.68 -15.81
CA HIS A 278 -2.46 6.99 -15.14
C HIS A 278 -1.04 7.49 -14.85
N CYS A 279 -0.03 6.87 -15.46
CA CYS A 279 1.35 7.27 -15.32
C CYS A 279 2.00 7.36 -16.69
N ASP A 280 2.53 8.53 -17.03
CA ASP A 280 3.28 8.81 -18.25
C ASP A 280 4.77 8.91 -17.93
N VAL A 281 5.57 8.15 -18.64
CA VAL A 281 7.02 8.05 -18.42
C VAL A 281 7.73 9.37 -18.70
N GLU A 282 7.30 10.11 -19.71
CA GLU A 282 7.92 11.41 -20.06
C GLU A 282 7.60 12.46 -19.00
N VAL A 283 6.39 12.44 -18.42
CA VAL A 283 6.04 13.31 -17.29
C VAL A 283 6.88 12.97 -16.05
N VAL A 284 7.08 11.68 -15.75
CA VAL A 284 7.95 11.27 -14.63
C VAL A 284 9.38 11.73 -14.85
N ARG A 285 9.96 11.54 -16.06
CA ARG A 285 11.33 11.97 -16.37
C ARG A 285 11.49 13.47 -16.22
N ALA A 286 10.59 14.23 -16.83
CA ALA A 286 10.61 15.70 -16.75
C ALA A 286 10.46 16.20 -15.31
N ALA A 287 9.66 15.53 -14.48
CA ALA A 287 9.51 15.85 -13.07
C ALA A 287 10.79 15.55 -12.27
N LEU A 288 11.40 14.38 -12.47
CA LEU A 288 12.65 13.99 -11.80
C LEU A 288 13.80 14.92 -12.17
N GLU A 289 13.94 15.30 -13.45
CA GLU A 289 14.94 16.27 -13.94
C GLU A 289 14.79 17.65 -13.30
N GLN A 290 13.56 18.03 -12.94
CA GLN A 290 13.25 19.27 -12.23
C GLN A 290 13.26 19.14 -10.70
N GLY A 291 13.72 17.99 -10.17
CA GLY A 291 13.84 17.75 -8.72
C GLY A 291 12.52 17.38 -8.02
N MET A 292 11.49 17.02 -8.79
CA MET A 292 10.19 16.58 -8.25
C MET A 292 10.02 15.07 -8.40
N ALA A 293 10.55 14.32 -7.46
CA ALA A 293 10.20 12.91 -7.30
C ALA A 293 8.78 12.75 -6.71
N PRO A 294 8.06 11.65 -7.00
CA PRO A 294 6.81 11.35 -6.34
C PRO A 294 7.02 11.21 -4.82
N ASP A 295 6.04 11.67 -4.04
CA ASP A 295 6.02 11.46 -2.60
C ASP A 295 5.75 10.00 -2.25
N THR A 296 4.84 9.36 -3.00
CA THR A 296 4.46 7.96 -2.83
C THR A 296 4.35 7.26 -4.18
N ILE A 297 4.75 5.98 -4.20
CA ILE A 297 4.53 5.07 -5.30
C ILE A 297 3.41 4.14 -4.89
N SER A 298 2.33 4.11 -5.67
CA SER A 298 1.16 3.28 -5.44
C SER A 298 0.68 2.63 -6.72
N THR A 299 0.02 1.48 -6.61
CA THR A 299 -0.28 0.64 -7.77
C THR A 299 -1.56 1.04 -8.50
N ASP A 300 -2.56 1.52 -7.78
CA ASP A 300 -3.96 1.54 -8.21
C ASP A 300 -4.37 0.16 -8.76
N ILE A 301 -4.02 -0.91 -8.00
CA ILE A 301 -4.32 -2.28 -8.39
C ILE A 301 -5.83 -2.50 -8.44
N HIS A 302 -6.30 -2.97 -9.56
CA HIS A 302 -7.70 -3.30 -9.81
C HIS A 302 -7.81 -4.37 -10.89
N LEU A 303 -9.00 -4.94 -11.06
CA LEU A 303 -9.27 -5.88 -12.15
C LEU A 303 -9.28 -5.12 -13.49
N ALA A 304 -8.16 -5.13 -14.18
CA ALA A 304 -8.00 -4.46 -15.45
C ALA A 304 -8.71 -5.21 -16.60
N PRO A 305 -9.20 -4.50 -17.62
CA PRO A 305 -9.65 -5.12 -18.85
C PRO A 305 -8.54 -5.95 -19.53
N PRO A 306 -8.88 -6.99 -20.31
CA PRO A 306 -7.90 -7.75 -21.07
C PRO A 306 -6.97 -6.84 -21.91
N GLY A 307 -5.66 -7.14 -21.89
CA GLY A 307 -4.65 -6.39 -22.63
C GLY A 307 -4.07 -5.18 -21.91
N ARG A 308 -4.52 -4.86 -20.69
CA ARG A 308 -3.91 -3.85 -19.82
C ARG A 308 -3.11 -4.50 -18.71
N ALA A 309 -1.85 -4.12 -18.57
CA ALA A 309 -1.00 -4.56 -17.47
C ALA A 309 -1.14 -3.56 -16.30
N VAL A 310 -1.60 -4.02 -15.15
CA VAL A 310 -1.42 -3.31 -13.88
C VAL A 310 -0.22 -3.93 -13.20
N TYR A 311 0.77 -3.10 -12.89
CA TYR A 311 2.00 -3.55 -12.26
C TYR A 311 1.83 -3.70 -10.76
N LEU A 312 2.44 -4.73 -10.19
CA LEU A 312 2.56 -4.92 -8.76
C LEU A 312 3.62 -3.97 -8.16
N MET A 313 3.63 -3.81 -6.86
CA MET A 313 4.47 -2.82 -6.18
C MET A 313 5.98 -3.04 -6.41
N ASN A 314 6.46 -4.27 -6.38
CA ASN A 314 7.85 -4.61 -6.67
C ASN A 314 8.28 -4.22 -8.09
N ASP A 315 7.39 -4.37 -9.09
CA ASP A 315 7.63 -3.91 -10.46
C ASP A 315 7.65 -2.39 -10.55
N LEU A 316 6.77 -1.68 -9.80
CA LEU A 316 6.76 -0.22 -9.78
C LEU A 316 8.03 0.34 -9.14
N ILE A 317 8.47 -0.19 -8.00
CA ILE A 317 9.75 0.20 -7.38
C ILE A 317 10.89 0.03 -8.39
N SER A 318 10.92 -1.10 -9.09
CA SER A 318 11.94 -1.39 -10.11
C SER A 318 11.85 -0.45 -11.32
N LYS A 319 10.64 -0.14 -11.77
CA LYS A 319 10.37 0.81 -12.87
C LYS A 319 10.82 2.23 -12.50
N PHE A 320 10.47 2.71 -11.30
CA PHE A 320 10.88 4.05 -10.86
C PHE A 320 12.38 4.14 -10.59
N HIS A 321 13.02 3.04 -10.15
CA HIS A 321 14.47 2.95 -10.09
C HIS A 321 15.09 3.04 -11.50
N ALA A 322 14.54 2.36 -12.48
CA ALA A 322 14.99 2.45 -13.88
C ALA A 322 14.78 3.85 -14.50
N LEU A 323 13.79 4.62 -14.01
CA LEU A 323 13.54 6.01 -14.40
C LEU A 323 14.49 7.02 -13.75
N GLY A 324 15.34 6.60 -12.80
CA GLY A 324 16.37 7.46 -12.21
C GLY A 324 16.24 7.73 -10.71
N MET A 325 15.21 7.23 -10.04
CA MET A 325 15.16 7.27 -8.57
C MET A 325 16.21 6.33 -7.99
N SER A 326 16.85 6.70 -6.88
CA SER A 326 17.63 5.73 -6.13
C SER A 326 16.74 4.59 -5.63
N LEU A 327 17.28 3.37 -5.51
CA LEU A 327 16.50 2.25 -4.96
C LEU A 327 16.00 2.57 -3.55
N GLN A 328 16.81 3.25 -2.74
CA GLN A 328 16.45 3.69 -1.40
C GLN A 328 15.26 4.67 -1.40
N ASP A 329 15.25 5.65 -2.35
CA ASP A 329 14.13 6.60 -2.46
C ASP A 329 12.86 5.94 -2.96
N ALA A 330 12.94 5.00 -3.91
CA ALA A 330 11.78 4.24 -4.37
C ALA A 330 11.20 3.35 -3.25
N ILE A 331 12.05 2.72 -2.43
CA ILE A 331 11.62 1.98 -1.24
C ILE A 331 11.02 2.94 -0.20
N LYS A 332 11.62 4.12 0.04
CA LYS A 332 11.07 5.15 0.93
C LYS A 332 9.66 5.56 0.51
N ALA A 333 9.45 5.80 -0.79
CA ALA A 333 8.15 6.17 -1.36
C ALA A 333 7.11 5.02 -1.30
N SER A 334 7.51 3.82 -0.89
CA SER A 334 6.66 2.62 -0.76
C SER A 334 6.66 2.03 0.66
N THR A 335 7.30 2.68 1.65
CA THR A 335 7.39 2.22 3.05
C THR A 335 7.18 3.35 4.05
N SER A 336 8.24 4.04 4.48
CA SER A 336 8.18 5.06 5.53
C SER A 336 7.39 6.31 5.10
N ARG A 337 7.47 6.71 3.84
CA ARG A 337 6.70 7.88 3.38
C ARG A 337 5.19 7.65 3.37
N PRO A 338 4.65 6.56 2.76
CA PRO A 338 3.22 6.27 2.89
C PRO A 338 2.77 6.05 4.33
N ALA A 339 3.60 5.46 5.22
CA ALA A 339 3.27 5.37 6.65
C ALA A 339 3.04 6.76 7.25
N GLN A 340 3.93 7.73 7.00
CA GLN A 340 3.78 9.12 7.43
C GLN A 340 2.52 9.79 6.87
N VAL A 341 2.24 9.58 5.58
CA VAL A 341 1.03 10.14 4.93
C VAL A 341 -0.26 9.63 5.58
N LEU A 342 -0.26 8.38 6.03
CA LEU A 342 -1.41 7.76 6.68
C LEU A 342 -1.45 7.96 8.20
N GLY A 343 -0.44 8.62 8.82
CA GLY A 343 -0.33 8.79 10.27
C GLY A 343 -0.06 7.47 11.01
N LEU A 344 0.70 6.56 10.39
CA LEU A 344 1.00 5.22 10.91
C LEU A 344 2.50 5.01 11.18
N GLU A 345 3.32 6.06 11.07
CA GLU A 345 4.78 6.01 11.17
C GLU A 345 5.32 5.52 12.51
N ASP A 346 4.54 5.63 13.57
CA ASP A 346 4.89 5.10 14.89
C ASP A 346 4.71 3.57 14.98
N ASN A 347 3.96 2.97 14.04
CA ASN A 347 3.58 1.57 14.09
C ASN A 347 4.16 0.72 12.94
N MET A 348 4.44 1.33 11.77
CA MET A 348 4.89 0.62 10.57
C MET A 348 5.63 1.51 9.58
N GLY A 349 6.11 0.92 8.47
CA GLY A 349 6.87 1.62 7.43
C GLY A 349 8.37 1.69 7.71
N SER A 350 8.80 1.18 8.86
CA SER A 350 10.19 0.99 9.26
C SER A 350 10.33 -0.28 10.08
N LEU A 351 11.58 -0.74 10.31
CA LEU A 351 11.88 -1.94 11.09
C LEU A 351 12.42 -1.59 12.49
N VAL A 352 11.97 -0.48 13.06
CA VAL A 352 12.34 -0.08 14.42
C VAL A 352 11.82 -1.12 15.42
N PRO A 353 12.63 -1.56 16.40
CA PRO A 353 12.17 -2.46 17.46
C PRO A 353 10.90 -1.94 18.16
N GLY A 354 9.88 -2.80 18.29
CA GLY A 354 8.54 -2.48 18.79
C GLY A 354 7.51 -2.13 17.71
N MET A 355 7.93 -1.85 16.48
CA MET A 355 7.01 -1.71 15.36
C MET A 355 6.50 -3.06 14.85
N ALA A 356 5.43 -3.03 14.05
CA ALA A 356 4.87 -4.22 13.42
C ALA A 356 5.95 -5.03 12.71
N GLY A 357 5.99 -6.32 12.94
CA GLY A 357 6.92 -7.27 12.34
C GLY A 357 6.59 -7.55 10.87
N ASP A 358 6.50 -6.50 10.07
CA ASP A 358 6.17 -6.52 8.66
C ASP A 358 7.44 -6.28 7.83
N ALA A 359 7.84 -7.26 7.00
CA ALA A 359 9.02 -7.15 6.15
C ALA A 359 8.80 -7.80 4.79
N ALA A 360 9.51 -7.32 3.78
CA ALA A 360 9.55 -7.91 2.46
C ALA A 360 10.98 -8.21 2.04
N VAL A 361 11.19 -9.38 1.46
CA VAL A 361 12.50 -9.84 0.98
C VAL A 361 12.44 -10.07 -0.52
N PHE A 362 13.45 -9.57 -1.23
CA PHE A 362 13.52 -9.61 -2.67
C PHE A 362 14.88 -10.13 -3.14
N ASP A 363 14.86 -10.89 -4.24
CA ASP A 363 16.04 -11.08 -5.08
C ASP A 363 16.23 -9.83 -5.94
N LEU A 364 17.41 -9.23 -5.87
CA LEU A 364 17.80 -8.15 -6.78
C LEU A 364 18.31 -8.79 -8.07
N ARG A 365 17.40 -9.07 -8.98
CA ARG A 365 17.68 -9.78 -10.21
C ARG A 365 18.27 -8.85 -11.26
N GLU A 366 19.45 -9.17 -11.75
CA GLU A 366 20.07 -8.50 -12.88
C GLU A 366 19.56 -9.07 -14.22
N GLY A 367 19.38 -8.19 -15.22
CA GLY A 367 18.92 -8.58 -16.54
C GLY A 367 18.43 -7.38 -17.34
N ARG A 368 17.79 -7.66 -18.48
CA ARG A 368 17.07 -6.65 -19.25
C ARG A 368 15.59 -6.78 -18.97
N PHE A 369 15.00 -5.75 -18.38
CA PHE A 369 13.57 -5.66 -18.05
C PHE A 369 12.96 -4.50 -18.81
N VAL A 370 11.70 -4.65 -19.23
CA VAL A 370 10.96 -3.61 -19.94
C VAL A 370 9.60 -3.43 -19.30
N TRP A 371 9.29 -2.21 -18.90
CA TRP A 371 7.97 -1.81 -18.44
C TRP A 371 7.37 -0.81 -19.44
N HIS A 372 6.06 -0.76 -19.51
CA HIS A 372 5.32 0.11 -20.42
C HIS A 372 4.50 1.13 -19.63
N ASP A 373 4.14 2.22 -20.29
CA ASP A 373 3.13 3.17 -19.82
C ASP A 373 1.89 3.16 -20.71
N MET A 374 0.94 4.04 -20.39
CA MET A 374 -0.31 4.17 -21.14
C MET A 374 -0.13 4.73 -22.56
N ALA A 375 0.94 5.49 -22.79
CA ALA A 375 1.25 6.11 -24.09
C ALA A 375 2.06 5.17 -24.99
N GLY A 376 2.45 4.00 -24.47
CA GLY A 376 3.27 3.01 -25.21
C GLY A 376 4.77 3.25 -25.12
N HIS A 377 5.22 4.17 -24.24
CA HIS A 377 6.64 4.36 -23.99
C HIS A 377 7.21 3.17 -23.20
N ASN A 378 8.45 2.82 -23.51
CA ASN A 378 9.18 1.76 -22.84
C ASN A 378 10.15 2.35 -21.79
N VAL A 379 10.20 1.72 -20.63
CA VAL A 379 11.24 1.90 -19.63
C VAL A 379 12.10 0.66 -19.60
N GLU A 380 13.36 0.78 -19.98
CA GLU A 380 14.32 -0.31 -19.86
C GLU A 380 15.10 -0.20 -18.54
N GLY A 381 15.15 -1.28 -17.79
CA GLY A 381 15.93 -1.39 -16.57
C GLY A 381 16.87 -2.58 -16.61
N LYS A 382 17.92 -2.50 -15.79
CA LYS A 382 18.93 -3.55 -15.65
C LYS A 382 18.71 -4.41 -14.41
N VAL A 383 17.82 -3.99 -13.53
CA VAL A 383 17.58 -4.61 -12.23
C VAL A 383 16.09 -4.67 -11.97
N ARG A 384 15.62 -5.76 -11.36
CA ARG A 384 14.25 -5.94 -10.88
C ARG A 384 14.25 -6.56 -9.48
N LEU A 385 13.36 -6.09 -8.63
CA LEU A 385 13.04 -6.72 -7.35
C LEU A 385 12.08 -7.89 -7.59
N ASP A 386 12.60 -9.13 -7.54
CA ASP A 386 11.77 -10.34 -7.61
C ASP A 386 11.39 -10.76 -6.18
N PRO A 387 10.10 -10.89 -5.84
CA PRO A 387 9.68 -11.25 -4.48
C PRO A 387 10.19 -12.64 -4.09
N PHE A 388 10.78 -12.74 -2.90
CA PHE A 388 11.25 -14.01 -2.34
C PHE A 388 10.39 -14.43 -1.14
N LEU A 389 10.13 -13.53 -0.19
CA LEU A 389 9.43 -13.82 1.04
C LEU A 389 8.76 -12.55 1.59
N THR A 390 7.55 -12.71 2.15
CA THR A 390 6.85 -11.63 2.87
C THR A 390 6.54 -12.07 4.29
N VAL A 391 6.92 -11.23 5.24
CA VAL A 391 6.62 -11.38 6.67
C VAL A 391 5.52 -10.41 7.05
N LYS A 392 4.51 -10.91 7.72
CA LYS A 392 3.41 -10.13 8.30
C LYS A 392 3.26 -10.49 9.78
N ALA A 393 3.29 -9.48 10.65
CA ALA A 393 3.22 -9.69 12.09
C ALA A 393 4.18 -10.79 12.59
N GLY A 394 5.45 -10.75 12.13
CA GLY A 394 6.51 -11.67 12.53
C GLY A 394 6.39 -13.09 11.96
N ARG A 395 5.45 -13.34 11.04
CA ARG A 395 5.22 -14.66 10.43
C ARG A 395 5.39 -14.61 8.92
N ILE A 396 5.94 -15.67 8.32
CA ILE A 396 6.03 -15.81 6.87
C ILE A 396 4.63 -16.08 6.33
N VAL A 397 4.08 -15.14 5.57
CA VAL A 397 2.74 -15.23 4.97
C VAL A 397 2.77 -15.57 3.48
N TRP A 398 3.88 -15.33 2.83
CA TRP A 398 4.11 -15.68 1.43
C TRP A 398 5.57 -16.00 1.20
N GLN A 399 5.84 -17.04 0.41
CA GLN A 399 7.19 -17.43 0.02
C GLN A 399 7.17 -18.14 -1.34
N GLU A 400 8.05 -17.71 -2.26
CA GLU A 400 8.29 -18.36 -3.56
C GLU A 400 7.02 -18.71 -4.35
N GLY A 401 6.05 -17.79 -4.40
CA GLY A 401 4.79 -17.96 -5.12
C GLY A 401 3.70 -18.70 -4.36
N ARG A 402 3.89 -18.98 -3.06
CA ARG A 402 2.89 -19.65 -2.21
C ARG A 402 2.45 -18.78 -1.06
N LEU A 403 1.13 -18.65 -0.89
CA LEU A 403 0.54 -18.07 0.32
C LEU A 403 0.54 -19.14 1.42
N SER A 404 0.98 -18.76 2.63
CA SER A 404 0.83 -19.62 3.80
C SER A 404 -0.66 -19.68 4.19
N GLN A 405 -1.17 -20.89 4.42
CA GLN A 405 -2.55 -21.05 4.88
C GLN A 405 -2.64 -20.58 6.33
N THR A 406 -3.64 -19.76 6.64
CA THR A 406 -3.96 -19.42 8.03
C THR A 406 -4.59 -20.65 8.68
N GLY A 407 -3.90 -21.33 9.58
CA GLY A 407 -4.51 -22.35 10.41
C GLY A 407 -3.74 -23.65 10.66
N GLU A 408 -2.48 -23.77 10.29
CA GLU A 408 -1.65 -24.86 10.80
C GLU A 408 -0.64 -24.28 11.81
N CYS A 409 -1.03 -24.33 13.07
CA CYS A 409 -0.16 -24.29 14.25
C CYS A 409 -0.19 -25.63 14.91
#